data_51002e973150c40b8a2f8e99ee85ac6c
#
_entry.id   51002e973150c40b8a2f8e99ee85ac6c
#
_cell.length_a   1.000
_cell.length_b   1.000
_cell.length_c   1.000
_cell.angle_alpha   90.00
_cell.angle_beta   90.00
_cell.angle_gamma   90.00
#
_symmetry.space_group_name_H-M   'P 1'
#
loop_
_entity.id
_entity.type
_entity.pdbx_description
1 polymer ?
#
loop_
_entity_poly.entity_id
_entity_poly.type
_entity_poly.pdbx_seq_one_letter_code
_entity_poly.pdbx_strand_id
1 'polypeptide(L)'
;VLLEGEGTVRMHDYGDPFKALVAECARENGIAVLRGLRSHNSTDGSVPLRHGFPSATLVSVDRQKLLPNYHLYTDTPENIDYRSVQDAALLTEAVARRLSMLA
;
A
#
# COMPACT_ATOMS: atom_id res chain seq x y z
N VAL A 1 -1.39 5.57 0.97
CA VAL A 1 -2.03 5.31 -0.34
C VAL A 1 -2.11 3.82 -0.58
N LEU A 2 -3.28 3.35 -0.96
CA LEU A 2 -3.47 1.98 -1.44
C LEU A 2 -3.36 2.01 -2.97
N LEU A 3 -2.37 1.32 -3.51
CA LEU A 3 -2.13 1.34 -4.95
C LEU A 3 -3.25 0.64 -5.71
N GLU A 4 -3.64 1.22 -6.84
CA GLU A 4 -4.57 0.58 -7.79
C GLU A 4 -3.83 -0.40 -8.71
N GLY A 5 -2.55 -0.14 -8.96
CA GLY A 5 -1.72 -1.00 -9.77
C GLY A 5 -0.27 -0.52 -9.77
N GLU A 6 0.63 -1.33 -10.28
CA GLU A 6 2.03 -0.98 -10.39
C GLU A 6 2.74 -1.69 -11.54
N GLY A 7 3.83 -1.12 -12.00
CA GLY A 7 4.68 -1.73 -13.01
C GLY A 7 5.56 -0.73 -13.72
N THR A 8 6.82 -1.11 -14.00
CA THR A 8 7.77 -0.28 -14.74
C THR A 8 7.58 -0.39 -16.24
N VAL A 9 7.45 -1.61 -16.73
CA VAL A 9 7.30 -1.90 -18.17
C VAL A 9 5.83 -2.06 -18.52
N ARG A 10 5.10 -2.81 -17.71
CA ARG A 10 3.69 -3.09 -17.92
C ARG A 10 2.93 -2.88 -16.62
N MET A 11 1.83 -2.15 -16.68
CA MET A 11 0.97 -1.93 -15.52
C MET A 11 0.19 -3.21 -15.19
N HIS A 12 0.26 -3.63 -13.93
CA HIS A 12 -0.53 -4.72 -13.38
C HIS A 12 -1.46 -4.14 -12.33
N ASP A 13 -2.76 -4.26 -12.54
CA ASP A 13 -3.76 -3.77 -11.59
C ASP A 13 -3.99 -4.76 -10.46
N TYR A 14 -4.11 -4.24 -9.24
CA TYR A 14 -4.47 -5.04 -8.08
C TYR A 14 -5.94 -5.43 -8.13
N GLY A 15 -6.26 -6.65 -7.68
CA GLY A 15 -7.61 -7.17 -7.70
C GLY A 15 -8.56 -6.42 -6.76
N ASP A 16 -9.77 -6.17 -7.21
CA ASP A 16 -10.75 -5.36 -6.48
C ASP A 16 -11.19 -5.96 -5.14
N PRO A 17 -11.46 -7.30 -5.03
CA PRO A 17 -11.96 -7.84 -3.75
C PRO A 17 -10.99 -7.62 -2.58
N PHE A 18 -9.69 -7.80 -2.80
CA PHE A 18 -8.71 -7.59 -1.73
C PHE A 18 -8.52 -6.10 -1.43
N LYS A 19 -8.48 -5.25 -2.45
CA LYS A 19 -8.42 -3.80 -2.23
C LYS A 19 -9.64 -3.31 -1.46
N ALA A 20 -10.81 -3.81 -1.77
CA ALA A 20 -12.04 -3.46 -1.06
C ALA A 20 -11.97 -3.85 0.42
N LEU A 21 -11.43 -5.03 0.72
CA LEU A 21 -11.25 -5.49 2.10
C LEU A 21 -10.29 -4.57 2.86
N VAL A 22 -9.16 -4.21 2.25
CA VAL A 22 -8.19 -3.31 2.87
C VAL A 22 -8.81 -1.92 3.12
N ALA A 23 -9.53 -1.40 2.13
CA ALA A 23 -10.20 -0.10 2.26
C ALA A 23 -11.26 -0.11 3.36
N GLU A 24 -12.01 -1.19 3.49
CA GLU A 24 -13.00 -1.35 4.55
C GLU A 24 -12.35 -1.39 5.94
N CYS A 25 -11.27 -2.15 6.08
CA CYS A 25 -10.51 -2.19 7.34
C CYS A 25 -9.97 -0.80 7.71
N ALA A 26 -9.48 -0.04 6.73
CA ALA A 26 -9.01 1.31 6.97
C ALA A 26 -10.16 2.20 7.49
N ARG A 27 -11.30 2.16 6.85
CA ARG A 27 -12.46 2.94 7.25
C ARG A 27 -12.91 2.59 8.68
N GLU A 28 -12.97 1.31 9.01
CA GLU A 28 -13.38 0.85 10.34
C GLU A 28 -12.42 1.28 11.43
N ASN A 29 -11.15 1.50 11.09
CA ASN A 29 -10.13 1.89 12.06
C ASN A 29 -9.79 3.39 12.00
N GLY A 30 -10.57 4.18 11.28
CA GLY A 30 -10.37 5.62 11.19
C GLY A 30 -9.09 6.03 10.46
N ILE A 31 -8.57 5.17 9.59
CA ILE A 31 -7.36 5.43 8.83
C ILE A 31 -7.74 5.91 7.44
N ALA A 32 -7.32 7.14 7.09
CA ALA A 32 -7.56 7.69 5.77
C ALA A 32 -6.58 7.08 4.78
N VAL A 33 -7.11 6.42 3.75
CA VAL A 33 -6.29 5.82 2.70
C VAL A 33 -6.70 6.42 1.37
N LEU A 34 -5.75 7.07 0.70
CA LEU A 34 -5.97 7.64 -0.61
C LEU A 34 -6.02 6.54 -1.66
N ARG A 35 -6.87 6.74 -2.67
CA ARG A 35 -7.10 5.79 -3.75
C ARG A 35 -6.79 6.45 -5.10
N GLY A 36 -6.73 5.65 -6.15
CA GLY A 36 -6.62 6.16 -7.51
C GLY A 36 -5.20 6.38 -8.01
N LEU A 37 -4.19 5.87 -7.29
CA LEU A 37 -2.79 6.01 -7.70
C LEU A 37 -2.28 4.70 -8.32
N ARG A 38 -1.72 4.79 -9.51
CA ARG A 38 -0.93 3.72 -10.13
C ARG A 38 0.52 4.13 -10.15
N SER A 39 1.40 3.22 -9.73
CA SER A 39 2.83 3.50 -9.66
C SER A 39 3.53 2.95 -10.90
N HIS A 40 4.41 3.75 -11.49
CA HIS A 40 5.25 3.30 -12.60
C HIS A 40 6.57 2.68 -12.10
N ASN A 41 6.73 2.58 -10.78
CA ASN A 41 7.78 1.81 -10.14
C ASN A 41 7.21 0.49 -9.64
N SER A 42 8.02 -0.56 -9.65
CA SER A 42 7.58 -1.85 -9.12
C SER A 42 8.02 -2.01 -7.67
N THR A 43 7.11 -2.53 -6.85
CA THR A 43 7.40 -2.94 -5.47
C THR A 43 7.48 -4.47 -5.39
N ASP A 44 7.83 -4.99 -4.23
CA ASP A 44 7.83 -6.43 -3.98
C ASP A 44 6.42 -7.04 -4.14
N GLY A 45 5.37 -6.22 -3.99
CA GLY A 45 4.00 -6.66 -4.20
C GLY A 45 3.70 -7.08 -5.63
N SER A 46 4.50 -6.63 -6.61
CA SER A 46 4.32 -7.02 -8.01
C SER A 46 4.55 -8.52 -8.23
N VAL A 47 5.38 -9.15 -7.41
CA VAL A 47 5.72 -10.58 -7.58
C VAL A 47 4.50 -11.46 -7.29
N PRO A 48 3.88 -11.44 -6.10
CA PRO A 48 2.69 -12.23 -5.88
C PRO A 48 1.51 -11.82 -6.78
N LEU A 49 1.41 -10.53 -7.10
CA LEU A 49 0.35 -10.03 -7.99
C LEU A 49 0.43 -10.70 -9.36
N ARG A 50 1.62 -10.76 -9.96
CA ARG A 50 1.81 -11.38 -11.27
C ARG A 50 1.59 -12.89 -11.27
N HIS A 51 1.70 -13.52 -10.11
CA HIS A 51 1.48 -14.95 -9.95
C HIS A 51 0.04 -15.30 -9.52
N GLY A 52 -0.87 -14.34 -9.57
CA GLY A 52 -2.29 -14.58 -9.33
C GLY A 52 -2.71 -14.64 -7.87
N PHE A 53 -1.84 -14.25 -6.94
CA PHE A 53 -2.19 -14.19 -5.52
C PHE A 53 -2.93 -12.90 -5.20
N PRO A 54 -3.96 -12.94 -4.34
CA PRO A 54 -4.58 -11.71 -3.83
C PRO A 54 -3.53 -10.87 -3.14
N SER A 55 -3.36 -9.63 -3.58
CA SER A 55 -2.28 -8.75 -3.12
C SER A 55 -2.76 -7.32 -3.01
N ALA A 56 -2.09 -6.54 -2.19
CA ALA A 56 -2.29 -5.10 -2.08
C ALA A 56 -0.97 -4.47 -1.63
N THR A 57 -0.75 -3.22 -2.01
CA THR A 57 0.45 -2.48 -1.61
C THR A 57 0.05 -1.12 -1.09
N LEU A 58 0.58 -0.80 0.09
CA LEU A 58 0.45 0.51 0.70
C LEU A 58 1.76 1.28 0.51
N VAL A 59 1.66 2.53 0.09
CA VAL A 59 2.83 3.40 -0.04
C VAL A 59 2.55 4.74 0.61
N SER A 60 3.60 5.40 1.08
CA SER A 60 3.54 6.76 1.60
C SER A 60 4.08 7.71 0.53
N VAL A 61 3.31 8.74 0.21
CA VAL A 61 3.69 9.72 -0.81
C VAL A 61 3.54 11.12 -0.24
N ASP A 62 4.24 12.08 -0.84
CA ASP A 62 4.10 13.48 -0.49
C ASP A 62 2.90 14.13 -1.20
N ARG A 63 2.76 15.47 -1.07
CA ARG A 63 1.63 16.20 -1.66
C ARG A 63 1.63 16.14 -3.18
N GLN A 64 2.80 15.93 -3.80
CA GLN A 64 2.94 15.78 -5.24
C GLN A 64 2.77 14.33 -5.70
N LYS A 65 2.40 13.43 -4.78
CA LYS A 65 2.24 11.99 -5.01
C LYS A 65 3.55 11.30 -5.42
N LEU A 66 4.66 11.84 -4.92
CA LEU A 66 6.00 11.29 -5.11
C LEU A 66 6.47 10.64 -3.82
N LEU A 67 7.38 9.68 -3.94
CA LEU A 67 8.02 9.04 -2.79
C LEU A 67 9.16 9.95 -2.31
N PRO A 68 9.01 10.62 -1.15
CA PRO A 68 10.06 11.51 -0.67
C PRO A 68 11.28 10.69 -0.27
N ASN A 69 12.47 11.22 -0.54
CA ASN A 69 13.76 10.60 -0.21
C ASN A 69 14.02 9.23 -0.85
N TYR A 70 13.16 8.76 -1.74
CA TYR A 70 13.26 7.43 -2.35
C TYR A 70 14.56 7.30 -3.14
N HIS A 71 15.37 6.31 -2.76
CA HIS A 71 16.68 6.03 -3.34
C HIS A 71 17.67 7.22 -3.25
N LEU A 72 17.44 8.12 -2.30
CA LEU A 72 18.33 9.23 -2.01
C LEU A 72 19.08 8.98 -0.71
N TYR A 73 20.26 9.60 -0.54
CA TYR A 73 20.98 9.48 0.74
C TYR A 73 20.27 10.23 1.88
N THR A 74 19.25 11.03 1.58
CA THR A 74 18.36 11.64 2.57
C THR A 74 17.28 10.67 3.08
N ASP A 75 17.25 9.45 2.56
CA ASP A 75 16.34 8.41 3.05
C ASP A 75 16.91 7.82 4.35
N THR A 76 16.68 8.54 5.43
CA THR A 76 17.22 8.26 6.77
C THR A 76 16.09 8.21 7.78
N PRO A 77 16.31 7.60 8.97
CA PRO A 77 15.26 7.51 10.01
C PRO A 77 14.69 8.87 10.42
N GLU A 78 15.48 9.96 10.36
CA GLU A 78 15.03 11.29 10.71
C GLU A 78 13.99 11.85 9.75
N ASN A 79 13.96 11.33 8.51
CA ASN A 79 13.04 11.77 7.46
C ASN A 79 11.84 10.84 7.29
N ILE A 80 11.61 9.93 8.24
CA ILE A 80 10.43 9.07 8.23
C ILE A 80 9.27 9.77 8.93
N ASP A 81 8.10 9.73 8.29
CA ASP A 81 6.85 10.10 8.93
C ASP A 81 6.34 8.91 9.74
N TYR A 82 6.65 8.90 11.04
CA TYR A 82 6.28 7.79 11.91
C TYR A 82 4.78 7.63 12.10
N ARG A 83 4.01 8.69 11.88
CA ARG A 83 2.55 8.62 11.93
C ARG A 83 2.01 7.75 10.79
N SER A 84 2.54 7.93 9.58
CA SER A 84 2.20 7.08 8.44
C SER A 84 2.62 5.63 8.66
N VAL A 85 3.78 5.42 9.27
CA VAL A 85 4.24 4.07 9.63
C VAL A 85 3.28 3.41 10.62
N GLN A 86 2.84 4.15 11.65
CA GLN A 86 1.89 3.65 12.61
C GLN A 86 0.57 3.27 11.95
N ASP A 87 0.02 4.13 11.10
CA ASP A 87 -1.21 3.87 10.39
C ASP A 87 -1.10 2.63 9.50
N ALA A 88 0.00 2.48 8.79
CA ALA A 88 0.23 1.31 7.94
C ALA A 88 0.32 0.02 8.77
N ALA A 89 1.00 0.07 9.91
CA ALA A 89 1.11 -1.08 10.81
C ALA A 89 -0.25 -1.48 11.39
N LEU A 90 -1.02 -0.51 11.85
CA LEU A 90 -2.37 -0.76 12.39
C LEU A 90 -3.30 -1.33 11.32
N LEU A 91 -3.25 -0.79 10.11
CA LEU A 91 -4.06 -1.27 9.00
C LEU A 91 -3.67 -2.69 8.61
N THR A 92 -2.38 -2.99 8.53
CA THR A 92 -1.89 -4.32 8.21
C THR A 92 -2.35 -5.33 9.26
N GLU A 93 -2.29 -4.98 10.54
CA GLU A 93 -2.78 -5.83 11.62
C GLU A 93 -4.29 -6.07 11.47
N ALA A 94 -5.06 -5.03 11.20
CA ALA A 94 -6.52 -5.15 11.04
C ALA A 94 -6.87 -6.08 9.86
N VAL A 95 -6.17 -5.96 8.76
CA VAL A 95 -6.35 -6.85 7.59
C VAL A 95 -6.00 -8.28 7.94
N ALA A 96 -4.86 -8.51 8.61
CA ALA A 96 -4.44 -9.84 9.03
C ALA A 96 -5.47 -10.50 9.95
N ARG A 97 -6.01 -9.75 10.91
CA ARG A 97 -7.06 -10.25 11.82
C ARG A 97 -8.33 -10.60 11.06
N ARG A 98 -8.74 -9.75 10.10
CA ARG A 98 -9.92 -10.01 9.27
C ARG A 98 -9.74 -11.28 8.45
N LEU A 99 -8.59 -11.47 7.84
CA LEU A 99 -8.29 -12.66 7.04
C LEU A 99 -8.28 -13.92 7.89
N SER A 100 -7.76 -13.87 9.11
CA SER A 100 -7.74 -15.03 10.00
C SER A 100 -9.14 -15.45 10.42
N MET A 101 -10.09 -14.53 10.46
CA MET A 101 -11.48 -14.83 10.78
C MET A 101 -12.24 -15.44 9.60
N LEU A 102 -11.74 -15.25 8.39
CA LEU A 102 -12.35 -15.80 7.17
C LEU A 102 -11.82 -17.22 6.84
N ALA A 103 -10.74 -17.61 7.48
CA ALA A 103 -10.09 -18.89 7.23
C ALA A 103 -10.85 -20.07 7.84
#